data_30189a1c0183b21e7615ea972327c255
#
_entry.id   30189a1c0183b21e7615ea972327c255
#
_cell.length_a   1.000
_cell.length_b   1.000
_cell.length_c   1.000
_cell.angle_alpha   90.00
_cell.angle_beta   90.00
_cell.angle_gamma   90.00
#
_symmetry.space_group_name_H-M   'P 1'
#
loop_
_entity.id
_entity.type
_entity.pdbx_description
1 polymer ?
#
loop_
_entity_poly.entity_id
_entity_poly.type
_entity_poly.pdbx_seq_one_letter_code
_entity_poly.pdbx_strand_id
1 'polypeptide(L)'
;MVQAGGNCGMHVHKFVEHFDTIYTFEPDPLNFFCLVNNLPYSNVIKIQGCLSDENKLVEIEKPYGDIGSIRINKNVKQGKIPCFTIDELKLDHCDLIQLDIEGYEMFALRGAKETIKKFHPLICIEYVHFQHYGTDNKEVDNFLFSNGYELVAKYVTDRIYKYVPFNLRIS
;
A
#
# COMPACT_ATOMS: atom_id res chain seq x y z
N MET A 1 1.29 10.81 4.34
CA MET A 1 1.53 9.37 4.15
C MET A 1 0.64 8.80 3.05
N VAL A 2 0.98 7.63 2.52
CA VAL A 2 0.12 6.84 1.61
C VAL A 2 -0.20 5.50 2.28
N GLN A 3 -1.46 5.12 2.26
CA GLN A 3 -1.96 3.87 2.84
C GLN A 3 -2.87 3.17 1.82
N ALA A 4 -2.75 1.85 1.68
CA ALA A 4 -3.67 1.03 0.90
C ALA A 4 -4.14 -0.20 1.70
N GLY A 5 -5.37 -0.62 1.43
CA GLY A 5 -6.15 -1.51 2.28
C GLY A 5 -6.88 -0.72 3.37
N GLY A 6 -7.58 0.37 2.94
CA GLY A 6 -8.30 1.25 3.87
C GLY A 6 -9.41 0.56 4.65
N ASN A 7 -9.99 -0.47 4.05
CA ASN A 7 -11.11 -1.23 4.61
C ASN A 7 -12.20 -0.26 5.15
N CYS A 8 -12.70 -0.47 6.34
CA CYS A 8 -13.67 0.43 7.00
C CYS A 8 -13.02 1.60 7.76
N GLY A 9 -11.70 1.83 7.62
CA GLY A 9 -10.99 2.98 8.18
C GLY A 9 -10.35 2.79 9.56
N MET A 10 -10.47 1.63 10.18
CA MET A 10 -9.99 1.40 11.57
C MET A 10 -8.47 1.57 11.72
N HIS A 11 -7.69 1.14 10.74
CA HIS A 11 -6.23 1.31 10.75
C HIS A 11 -5.86 2.76 10.43
N VAL A 12 -6.51 3.36 9.45
CA VAL A 12 -6.25 4.76 9.04
C VAL A 12 -6.53 5.73 10.19
N HIS A 13 -7.57 5.46 10.97
CA HIS A 13 -7.92 6.29 12.14
C HIS A 13 -6.76 6.49 13.12
N LYS A 14 -5.88 5.50 13.26
CA LYS A 14 -4.71 5.57 14.15
C LYS A 14 -3.65 6.57 13.68
N PHE A 15 -3.69 6.97 12.42
CA PHE A 15 -2.69 7.84 11.80
C PHE A 15 -3.14 9.31 11.70
N VAL A 16 -4.43 9.61 11.89
CA VAL A 16 -4.99 10.96 11.63
C VAL A 16 -4.35 12.08 12.44
N GLU A 17 -3.87 11.80 13.65
CA GLU A 17 -3.21 12.77 14.51
C GLU A 17 -1.70 12.88 14.25
N HIS A 18 -1.14 12.01 13.41
CA HIS A 18 0.31 11.89 13.19
C HIS A 18 0.78 12.39 11.83
N PHE A 19 -0.14 12.59 10.88
CA PHE A 19 0.19 13.02 9.52
C PHE A 19 -0.69 14.18 9.07
N ASP A 20 -0.07 15.20 8.47
CA ASP A 20 -0.77 16.38 7.92
C ASP A 20 -1.68 15.99 6.75
N THR A 21 -1.30 14.97 5.97
CA THR A 21 -2.09 14.45 4.85
C THR A 21 -1.95 12.94 4.75
N ILE A 22 -3.08 12.26 4.64
CA ILE A 22 -3.18 10.82 4.46
C ILE A 22 -3.95 10.54 3.17
N TYR A 23 -3.31 9.87 2.22
CA TYR A 23 -3.98 9.27 1.07
C TYR A 23 -4.31 7.83 1.41
N THR A 24 -5.59 7.45 1.43
CA THR A 24 -6.02 6.08 1.70
C THR A 24 -6.82 5.52 0.54
N PHE A 25 -6.52 4.26 0.18
CA PHE A 25 -7.09 3.55 -0.95
C PHE A 25 -7.87 2.34 -0.46
N GLU A 26 -9.11 2.21 -0.93
CA GLU A 26 -9.99 1.06 -0.68
C GLU A 26 -10.80 0.74 -1.95
N PRO A 27 -10.61 -0.43 -2.56
CA PRO A 27 -11.28 -0.75 -3.82
C PRO A 27 -12.74 -1.19 -3.66
N ASP A 28 -13.11 -1.82 -2.54
CA ASP A 28 -14.48 -2.32 -2.36
C ASP A 28 -15.46 -1.19 -2.08
N PRO A 29 -16.56 -1.07 -2.83
CA PRO A 29 -17.51 0.02 -2.66
C PRO A 29 -18.17 0.07 -1.28
N LEU A 30 -18.42 -1.09 -0.66
CA LEU A 30 -19.04 -1.13 0.66
C LEU A 30 -18.07 -0.73 1.77
N ASN A 31 -16.85 -1.27 1.72
CA ASN A 31 -15.80 -0.89 2.66
C ASN A 31 -15.45 0.59 2.49
N PHE A 32 -15.36 1.08 1.25
CA PHE A 32 -15.10 2.49 0.96
C PHE A 32 -16.21 3.40 1.51
N PHE A 33 -17.49 3.00 1.37
CA PHE A 33 -18.60 3.73 1.99
C PHE A 33 -18.45 3.80 3.52
N CYS A 34 -18.08 2.68 4.16
CA CYS A 34 -17.82 2.66 5.60
C CYS A 34 -16.62 3.55 5.96
N LEU A 35 -15.53 3.46 5.20
CA LEU A 35 -14.31 4.25 5.39
C LEU A 35 -14.62 5.76 5.34
N VAL A 36 -15.39 6.20 4.35
CA VAL A 36 -15.77 7.63 4.21
C VAL A 36 -16.53 8.12 5.43
N ASN A 37 -17.46 7.31 5.95
CA ASN A 37 -18.27 7.69 7.11
C ASN A 37 -17.50 7.61 8.43
N ASN A 38 -16.57 6.67 8.57
CA ASN A 38 -15.79 6.47 9.78
C ASN A 38 -14.62 7.47 9.91
N LEU A 39 -14.21 8.11 8.83
CA LEU A 39 -13.08 9.04 8.81
C LEU A 39 -13.52 10.44 8.36
N PRO A 40 -14.27 11.21 9.18
CA PRO A 40 -14.73 12.54 8.81
C PRO A 40 -13.63 13.62 8.93
N TYR A 41 -12.37 13.26 8.72
CA TYR A 41 -11.21 14.12 8.88
C TYR A 41 -10.81 14.77 7.57
N SER A 42 -10.54 16.08 7.61
CA SER A 42 -10.18 16.89 6.42
C SER A 42 -8.79 16.57 5.87
N ASN A 43 -7.89 16.05 6.70
CA ASN A 43 -6.55 15.63 6.30
C ASN A 43 -6.49 14.21 5.72
N VAL A 44 -7.64 13.52 5.58
CA VAL A 44 -7.71 12.18 4.97
C VAL A 44 -8.36 12.25 3.59
N ILE A 45 -7.56 12.06 2.55
CA ILE A 45 -7.99 11.96 1.16
C ILE A 45 -8.31 10.50 0.87
N LYS A 46 -9.60 10.22 0.66
CA LYS A 46 -10.14 8.88 0.48
C LYS A 46 -10.35 8.61 -1.02
N ILE A 47 -9.79 7.52 -1.51
CA ILE A 47 -9.80 7.16 -2.93
C ILE A 47 -10.37 5.76 -3.09
N GLN A 48 -11.48 5.64 -3.84
CA GLN A 48 -12.00 4.33 -4.21
C GLN A 48 -11.19 3.75 -5.35
N GLY A 49 -10.30 2.83 -5.05
CA GLY A 49 -9.40 2.23 -6.03
C GLY A 49 -8.27 1.44 -5.40
N CYS A 50 -7.43 0.88 -6.24
CA CYS A 50 -6.24 0.11 -5.87
C CYS A 50 -4.97 0.92 -6.10
N LEU A 51 -3.85 0.50 -5.47
CA LEU A 51 -2.50 0.88 -5.89
C LEU A 51 -1.89 -0.22 -6.75
N SER A 52 -1.16 0.14 -7.80
CA SER A 52 -0.54 -0.77 -8.76
C SER A 52 0.74 -0.17 -9.36
N ASP A 53 1.38 -0.92 -10.24
CA ASP A 53 2.54 -0.50 -11.04
C ASP A 53 2.17 0.29 -12.30
N GLU A 54 0.89 0.31 -12.65
CA GLU A 54 0.34 1.04 -13.81
C GLU A 54 -1.12 1.44 -13.57
N ASN A 55 -1.57 2.47 -14.28
CA ASN A 55 -2.98 2.85 -14.31
C ASN A 55 -3.75 1.88 -15.18
N LYS A 56 -4.73 1.22 -14.59
CA LYS A 56 -5.59 0.26 -15.26
C LYS A 56 -6.92 0.12 -14.54
N LEU A 57 -7.86 -0.57 -15.17
CA LEU A 57 -9.09 -1.00 -14.52
C LEU A 57 -8.99 -2.48 -14.16
N VAL A 58 -9.33 -2.81 -12.93
CA VAL A 58 -9.33 -4.19 -12.42
C VAL A 58 -10.71 -4.59 -11.91
N GLU A 59 -10.94 -5.89 -11.82
CA GLU A 59 -12.04 -6.46 -11.06
C GLU A 59 -11.51 -6.93 -9.71
N ILE A 60 -12.31 -6.84 -8.67
CA ILE A 60 -11.98 -7.36 -7.34
C ILE A 60 -12.79 -8.62 -7.06
N GLU A 61 -12.23 -9.48 -6.24
CA GLU A 61 -12.91 -10.67 -5.74
C GLU A 61 -12.90 -10.69 -4.21
N LYS A 62 -13.98 -11.22 -3.66
CA LYS A 62 -14.13 -11.44 -2.21
C LYS A 62 -14.05 -12.94 -1.96
N PRO A 63 -13.03 -13.43 -1.27
CA PRO A 63 -13.00 -14.82 -0.83
C PRO A 63 -14.24 -15.15 0.01
N TYR A 64 -14.83 -16.32 -0.21
CA TYR A 64 -16.05 -16.71 0.49
C TYR A 64 -15.82 -16.75 2.01
N GLY A 65 -16.66 -16.02 2.75
CA GLY A 65 -16.61 -15.98 4.21
C GLY A 65 -15.62 -14.99 4.83
N ASP A 66 -14.85 -14.27 4.01
CA ASP A 66 -13.90 -13.26 4.48
C ASP A 66 -14.23 -11.89 3.89
N ILE A 67 -14.75 -10.99 4.73
CA ILE A 67 -15.12 -9.63 4.33
C ILE A 67 -13.89 -8.71 4.32
N GLY A 68 -12.81 -9.09 4.98
CA GLY A 68 -11.58 -8.31 5.11
C GLY A 68 -10.61 -8.48 3.94
N SER A 69 -10.53 -9.68 3.38
CA SER A 69 -9.54 -10.06 2.37
C SER A 69 -10.04 -9.81 0.95
N ILE A 70 -10.05 -8.57 0.52
CA ILE A 70 -10.43 -8.20 -0.85
C ILE A 70 -9.20 -8.23 -1.75
N ARG A 71 -9.31 -8.95 -2.87
CA ARG A 71 -8.20 -9.20 -3.80
C ARG A 71 -8.52 -8.72 -5.19
N ILE A 72 -7.49 -8.36 -5.96
CA ILE A 72 -7.62 -8.14 -7.40
C ILE A 72 -7.79 -9.49 -8.09
N ASN A 73 -8.86 -9.63 -8.88
CA ASN A 73 -9.12 -10.83 -9.67
C ASN A 73 -8.27 -10.82 -10.95
N LYS A 74 -7.17 -11.56 -10.94
CA LYS A 74 -6.23 -11.68 -12.08
C LYS A 74 -6.81 -12.39 -13.30
N ASN A 75 -7.94 -13.05 -13.18
CA ASN A 75 -8.56 -13.81 -14.28
C ASN A 75 -9.51 -12.95 -15.13
N VAL A 76 -9.83 -11.75 -14.68
CA VAL A 76 -10.70 -10.81 -15.39
C VAL A 76 -9.84 -9.73 -16.06
N LYS A 77 -9.90 -9.66 -17.40
CA LYS A 77 -9.10 -8.70 -18.18
C LYS A 77 -9.64 -7.28 -18.18
N GLN A 78 -10.91 -7.09 -17.86
CA GLN A 78 -11.57 -5.79 -17.90
C GLN A 78 -12.43 -5.64 -16.65
N GLY A 79 -11.98 -4.84 -15.72
CA GLY A 79 -12.68 -4.51 -14.48
C GLY A 79 -13.29 -3.12 -14.49
N LYS A 80 -13.78 -2.70 -13.32
CA LYS A 80 -14.44 -1.40 -13.11
C LYS A 80 -13.74 -0.55 -12.03
N ILE A 81 -12.83 -1.15 -11.26
CA ILE A 81 -12.14 -0.48 -10.17
C ILE A 81 -10.82 0.11 -10.70
N PRO A 82 -10.58 1.42 -10.54
CA PRO A 82 -9.35 2.04 -11.01
C PRO A 82 -8.16 1.62 -10.14
N CYS A 83 -7.02 1.41 -10.80
CA CYS A 83 -5.71 1.34 -10.17
C CYS A 83 -4.93 2.61 -10.47
N PHE A 84 -4.13 3.04 -9.49
CA PHE A 84 -3.27 4.22 -9.56
C PHE A 84 -1.84 3.83 -9.21
N THR A 85 -0.87 4.57 -9.73
CA THR A 85 0.49 4.52 -9.21
C THR A 85 0.67 5.56 -8.10
N ILE A 86 1.49 5.29 -7.10
CA ILE A 86 1.82 6.28 -6.06
C ILE A 86 2.57 7.48 -6.68
N ASP A 87 3.41 7.22 -7.69
CA ASP A 87 4.19 8.27 -8.35
C ASP A 87 3.32 9.31 -9.06
N GLU A 88 2.13 8.93 -9.56
CA GLU A 88 1.19 9.86 -10.20
C GLU A 88 0.41 10.74 -9.22
N LEU A 89 0.42 10.46 -7.95
CA LEU A 89 -0.11 11.36 -6.93
C LEU A 89 0.70 12.67 -6.85
N LYS A 90 1.92 12.68 -7.42
CA LYS A 90 2.82 13.85 -7.45
C LYS A 90 2.98 14.49 -6.08
N LEU A 91 3.24 13.67 -5.08
CA LEU A 91 3.34 14.09 -3.70
C LEU A 91 4.46 15.13 -3.51
N ASP A 92 4.20 16.14 -2.69
CA ASP A 92 5.23 17.09 -2.25
C ASP A 92 6.11 16.50 -1.16
N HIS A 93 5.56 15.55 -0.37
CA HIS A 93 6.23 14.87 0.73
C HIS A 93 5.62 13.49 1.00
N CYS A 94 6.45 12.52 1.47
CA CYS A 94 5.99 11.19 1.85
C CYS A 94 6.89 10.62 2.95
N ASP A 95 6.35 10.42 4.15
CA ASP A 95 7.08 9.86 5.31
C ASP A 95 6.83 8.39 5.51
N LEU A 96 5.64 7.90 5.09
CA LEU A 96 5.21 6.53 5.29
C LEU A 96 4.41 6.03 4.09
N ILE A 97 4.75 4.83 3.62
CA ILE A 97 3.91 3.99 2.76
C ILE A 97 3.53 2.76 3.56
N GLN A 98 2.22 2.58 3.81
CA GLN A 98 1.67 1.40 4.49
C GLN A 98 0.79 0.63 3.53
N LEU A 99 1.11 -0.64 3.32
CA LEU A 99 0.42 -1.54 2.38
C LEU A 99 -0.06 -2.79 3.11
N ASP A 100 -1.36 -3.04 2.97
CA ASP A 100 -2.06 -4.21 3.49
C ASP A 100 -3.12 -4.56 2.42
N ILE A 101 -2.67 -5.17 1.33
CA ILE A 101 -3.43 -5.34 0.08
C ILE A 101 -3.37 -6.76 -0.47
N GLU A 102 -3.27 -7.71 0.48
CA GLU A 102 -3.52 -9.13 0.24
C GLU A 102 -2.60 -9.76 -0.83
N GLY A 103 -1.31 -9.37 -0.83
CA GLY A 103 -0.27 -9.90 -1.69
C GLY A 103 0.02 -9.06 -2.94
N TYR A 104 -0.64 -7.91 -3.13
CA TYR A 104 -0.43 -7.01 -4.27
C TYR A 104 0.62 -5.92 -4.01
N GLU A 105 1.30 -5.96 -2.86
CA GLU A 105 2.24 -4.95 -2.37
C GLU A 105 3.39 -4.69 -3.34
N MET A 106 3.92 -5.75 -3.98
CA MET A 106 5.02 -5.60 -4.93
C MET A 106 4.64 -4.72 -6.13
N PHE A 107 3.40 -4.82 -6.60
CA PHE A 107 2.90 -3.96 -7.69
C PHE A 107 2.78 -2.51 -7.23
N ALA A 108 2.23 -2.27 -6.03
CA ALA A 108 2.16 -0.92 -5.45
C ALA A 108 3.55 -0.31 -5.25
N LEU A 109 4.54 -1.09 -4.77
CA LEU A 109 5.93 -0.65 -4.63
C LEU A 109 6.58 -0.29 -5.97
N ARG A 110 6.31 -1.07 -7.02
CA ARG A 110 6.79 -0.75 -8.37
C ARG A 110 6.20 0.55 -8.90
N GLY A 111 4.94 0.87 -8.54
CA GLY A 111 4.28 2.14 -8.85
C GLY A 111 4.68 3.31 -7.96
N ALA A 112 5.62 3.11 -7.02
CA ALA A 112 6.12 4.10 -6.08
C ALA A 112 7.63 4.39 -6.24
N LYS A 113 8.26 3.95 -7.32
CA LYS A 113 9.72 3.99 -7.49
C LYS A 113 10.31 5.39 -7.32
N GLU A 114 9.73 6.38 -7.96
CA GLU A 114 10.21 7.76 -7.90
C GLU A 114 9.92 8.38 -6.53
N THR A 115 8.77 8.09 -5.94
CA THR A 115 8.40 8.51 -4.58
C THR A 115 9.36 7.94 -3.55
N ILE A 116 9.64 6.63 -3.63
CA ILE A 116 10.59 5.92 -2.75
C ILE A 116 11.98 6.53 -2.86
N LYS A 117 12.46 6.75 -4.09
CA LYS A 117 13.78 7.33 -4.37
C LYS A 117 13.90 8.78 -3.92
N LYS A 118 12.83 9.56 -4.04
CA LYS A 118 12.83 10.99 -3.72
C LYS A 118 12.71 11.27 -2.22
N PHE A 119 11.83 10.56 -1.54
CA PHE A 119 11.45 10.90 -0.17
C PHE A 119 11.96 9.91 0.88
N HIS A 120 12.38 8.70 0.48
CA HIS A 120 12.83 7.64 1.37
C HIS A 120 11.85 7.36 2.53
N PRO A 121 10.54 7.18 2.26
CA PRO A 121 9.53 6.97 3.30
C PRO A 121 9.86 5.71 4.11
N LEU A 122 9.40 5.66 5.35
CA LEU A 122 9.27 4.38 6.05
C LEU A 122 8.29 3.51 5.27
N ILE A 123 8.57 2.21 5.14
CA ILE A 123 7.71 1.28 4.41
C ILE A 123 7.23 0.20 5.37
N CYS A 124 5.92 0.11 5.55
CA CYS A 124 5.25 -0.91 6.34
C CYS A 124 4.40 -1.78 5.42
N ILE A 125 4.62 -3.09 5.42
CA ILE A 125 4.00 -4.02 4.48
C ILE A 125 3.43 -5.21 5.24
N GLU A 126 2.20 -5.62 4.91
CA GLU A 126 1.73 -6.95 5.23
C GLU A 126 2.50 -7.96 4.37
N TYR A 127 3.14 -8.95 5.02
CA TYR A 127 4.15 -9.81 4.41
C TYR A 127 3.61 -11.23 4.18
N VAL A 128 2.41 -11.31 3.59
CA VAL A 128 1.70 -12.58 3.32
C VAL A 128 1.08 -12.55 1.91
N HIS A 129 0.61 -13.68 1.44
CA HIS A 129 -0.19 -13.86 0.23
C HIS A 129 0.47 -13.53 -1.14
N PHE A 130 1.77 -13.21 -1.20
CA PHE A 130 2.48 -12.83 -2.43
C PHE A 130 2.36 -13.86 -3.56
N GLN A 131 2.34 -15.16 -3.23
CA GLN A 131 2.23 -16.25 -4.22
C GLN A 131 0.94 -16.17 -5.03
N HIS A 132 -0.10 -15.52 -4.51
CA HIS A 132 -1.37 -15.35 -5.22
C HIS A 132 -1.19 -14.63 -6.56
N TYR A 133 -0.24 -13.70 -6.62
CA TYR A 133 0.07 -12.93 -7.83
C TYR A 133 1.35 -13.33 -8.55
N GLY A 134 1.96 -14.45 -8.14
CA GLY A 134 3.22 -14.94 -8.72
C GLY A 134 4.44 -14.13 -8.31
N THR A 135 4.31 -13.32 -7.27
CA THR A 135 5.43 -12.67 -6.57
C THR A 135 5.83 -13.51 -5.36
N ASP A 136 6.96 -13.21 -4.76
CA ASP A 136 7.39 -13.85 -3.52
C ASP A 136 7.99 -12.83 -2.54
N ASN A 137 8.16 -13.29 -1.33
CA ASN A 137 8.71 -12.49 -0.23
C ASN A 137 10.12 -11.97 -0.55
N LYS A 138 10.94 -12.77 -1.26
CA LYS A 138 12.31 -12.40 -1.63
C LYS A 138 12.32 -11.28 -2.67
N GLU A 139 11.32 -11.22 -3.54
CA GLU A 139 11.20 -10.16 -4.53
C GLU A 139 10.98 -8.80 -3.85
N VAL A 140 10.12 -8.75 -2.84
CA VAL A 140 9.89 -7.55 -2.03
C VAL A 140 11.16 -7.14 -1.27
N ASP A 141 11.80 -8.10 -0.60
CA ASP A 141 13.06 -7.85 0.12
C ASP A 141 14.14 -7.33 -0.84
N ASN A 142 14.35 -8.00 -1.97
CA ASN A 142 15.35 -7.60 -2.97
C ASN A 142 15.07 -6.21 -3.54
N PHE A 143 13.81 -5.89 -3.83
CA PHE A 143 13.41 -4.58 -4.29
C PHE A 143 13.77 -3.50 -3.27
N LEU A 144 13.41 -3.69 -2.01
CA LEU A 144 13.67 -2.70 -0.96
C LEU A 144 15.16 -2.61 -0.62
N PHE A 145 15.88 -3.73 -0.48
CA PHE A 145 17.31 -3.72 -0.20
C PHE A 145 18.12 -3.06 -1.33
N SER A 146 17.76 -3.31 -2.61
CA SER A 146 18.41 -2.66 -3.74
C SER A 146 18.16 -1.15 -3.82
N ASN A 147 17.06 -0.67 -3.22
CA ASN A 147 16.73 0.75 -3.08
C ASN A 147 17.25 1.38 -1.78
N GLY A 148 18.10 0.67 -1.04
CA GLY A 148 18.77 1.25 0.11
C GLY A 148 18.04 1.08 1.44
N TYR A 149 17.05 0.23 1.50
CA TYR A 149 16.30 -0.04 2.73
C TYR A 149 16.91 -1.19 3.53
N GLU A 150 16.63 -1.21 4.80
CA GLU A 150 16.92 -2.30 5.73
C GLU A 150 15.66 -2.67 6.47
N LEU A 151 15.50 -3.96 6.78
CA LEU A 151 14.41 -4.46 7.62
C LEU A 151 14.70 -4.10 9.07
N VAL A 152 13.89 -3.22 9.67
CA VAL A 152 14.10 -2.71 11.03
C VAL A 152 13.15 -3.31 12.06
N ALA A 153 12.00 -3.84 11.64
CA ALA A 153 11.08 -4.54 12.54
C ALA A 153 10.31 -5.65 11.82
N LYS A 154 9.99 -6.67 12.59
CA LYS A 154 9.30 -7.87 12.17
C LYS A 154 8.19 -8.18 13.17
N TYR A 155 6.94 -8.22 12.69
CA TYR A 155 5.78 -8.68 13.45
C TYR A 155 5.23 -9.98 12.83
N VAL A 156 4.12 -10.48 13.34
CA VAL A 156 3.55 -11.76 12.84
C VAL A 156 3.32 -11.71 11.33
N THR A 157 2.61 -10.70 10.85
CA THR A 157 2.30 -10.49 9.44
C THR A 157 3.02 -9.31 8.81
N ASP A 158 3.52 -8.36 9.62
CA ASP A 158 4.05 -7.10 9.11
C ASP A 158 5.57 -7.05 9.10
N ARG A 159 6.11 -6.28 8.15
CA ARG A 159 7.53 -5.92 8.05
C ARG A 159 7.66 -4.41 7.90
N ILE A 160 8.62 -3.85 8.61
CA ILE A 160 8.94 -2.43 8.53
C ILE A 160 10.35 -2.27 8.00
N TYR A 161 10.46 -1.49 6.91
CA TYR A 161 11.72 -1.19 6.26
C TYR A 161 12.01 0.30 6.35
N LYS A 162 13.26 0.63 6.63
CA LYS A 162 13.76 2.01 6.74
C LYS A 162 14.92 2.21 5.78
N TYR A 163 14.93 3.36 5.10
CA TYR A 163 16.07 3.75 4.28
C TYR A 163 17.29 4.03 5.15
N VAL A 164 18.44 3.47 4.75
CA VAL A 164 19.74 3.71 5.40
C VAL A 164 20.71 4.18 4.33
N PRO A 165 21.19 5.44 4.40
CA PRO A 165 22.18 5.97 3.47
C PRO A 165 23.44 5.12 3.43
N PHE A 166 24.04 4.96 2.25
CA PHE A 166 25.19 4.08 2.02
C PHE A 166 26.37 4.36 2.98
N ASN A 167 26.61 5.63 3.32
CA ASN A 167 27.66 6.05 4.24
C ASN A 167 27.46 5.62 5.70
N LEU A 168 26.26 5.16 6.06
CA LEU A 168 25.92 4.67 7.41
C LEU A 168 25.85 3.14 7.50
N ARG A 169 26.07 2.44 6.38
CA ARG A 169 26.05 0.96 6.32
C ARG A 169 27.37 0.28 6.67
N ILE A 170 28.42 1.09 6.90
CA ILE A 170 29.77 0.61 7.21
C ILE A 170 30.06 0.90 8.70
N SER A 171 29.52 0.06 9.55
CA SER A 171 30.02 -0.05 10.93
C SER A 171 29.60 -1.38 11.54
#